data_6316f950700710298bd11ae0f2d82f29
#
_entry.id   6316f950700710298bd11ae0f2d82f29
#
_cell.length_a   1.000
_cell.length_b   1.000
_cell.length_c   1.000
_cell.angle_alpha   90.00
_cell.angle_beta   90.00
_cell.angle_gamma   90.00
#
_symmetry.space_group_name_H-M   'P 1'
#
loop_
_entity.id
_entity.type
_entity.pdbx_description
1 polymer ?
#
loop_
_entity_poly.entity_id
_entity_poly.type
_entity_poly.pdbx_seq_one_letter_code
_entity_poly.pdbx_strand_id
1 'polypeptide(L)'
;MKSDANIDIKAFLDSDSYAAVFDTNVFLNLYRIAPDYADFLLSCLDTIKEHIFVPKTVQIEFLKHNKTLFGKRKKTIESLIVKNIDLVKKQKDTIIKNCSVLQKSKFSEVDNLIQSIREKYEAVEKMMEDYFDEHNDLTVICDTWTSDRPADFIKQLESKGHVLPSPDYAMLYRICDDGQNRYKKFIPPGYKDEKDKDGLRKYCDLIWWKEVLNYAESNKKHIILVTDDIKEDWWKKEGDDFIFREELLNEFYRATKYAGADEGVKNAKHLTLVPFISESFFKALSTSYGIEQPETIDYALAITSDSYIDSIEDMVFYRVVDKLVYSNDDYLKLETMTRVGSEGVEEWEIEDHEFVEYNLLGRDGNKLYYSLKYKVTMSGNSYDYWGRDDDTKDVILSNAFHHTVVGIITVEVSRTVDLLMDFNDNEYDTCEIVEGVFEEKAYSEEGEEDFDGWYGQGVCPRCGRPLTFDTDALNGFCIKCSKESDDI
;
A
#
# COMPACT_ATOMS: atom_id res chain seq x y z
N MET A 1 21.18 -2.92 -10.81
CA MET A 1 22.38 -3.55 -10.25
C MET A 1 23.08 -4.25 -11.38
N LYS A 2 24.35 -3.92 -11.70
CA LYS A 2 25.13 -4.98 -12.32
C LYS A 2 25.14 -6.06 -11.26
N SER A 3 24.32 -7.09 -11.47
CA SER A 3 24.30 -8.24 -10.62
C SER A 3 25.71 -8.82 -10.68
N ASP A 4 26.50 -8.53 -9.66
CA ASP A 4 27.66 -9.37 -9.38
C ASP A 4 27.09 -10.73 -8.99
N ALA A 5 26.60 -11.45 -10.00
CA ALA A 5 25.95 -12.77 -9.91
C ALA A 5 26.89 -13.84 -9.33
N ASN A 6 28.02 -13.44 -8.77
CA ASN A 6 29.05 -14.29 -8.20
C ASN A 6 29.62 -13.78 -6.87
N ILE A 7 28.85 -13.03 -6.09
CA ILE A 7 29.28 -12.70 -4.72
C ILE A 7 29.10 -13.96 -3.88
N ASP A 8 30.20 -14.57 -3.49
CA ASP A 8 30.21 -15.69 -2.53
C ASP A 8 29.92 -15.16 -1.11
N ILE A 9 28.63 -15.05 -0.77
CA ILE A 9 28.20 -14.59 0.55
C ILE A 9 28.76 -15.47 1.66
N LYS A 10 28.94 -16.77 1.41
CA LYS A 10 29.52 -17.71 2.35
C LYS A 10 30.95 -17.31 2.72
N ALA A 11 31.76 -16.94 1.73
CA ALA A 11 33.12 -16.47 2.01
C ALA A 11 33.17 -15.22 2.90
N PHE A 12 32.16 -14.34 2.83
CA PHE A 12 32.04 -13.21 3.73
C PHE A 12 31.60 -13.64 5.14
N LEU A 13 30.59 -14.51 5.24
CA LEU A 13 30.00 -14.92 6.51
C LEU A 13 30.84 -15.96 7.26
N ASP A 14 31.61 -16.82 6.56
CA ASP A 14 32.56 -17.74 7.18
C ASP A 14 33.73 -16.99 7.88
N SER A 15 33.94 -15.73 7.55
CA SER A 15 34.80 -14.87 8.32
C SER A 15 34.00 -14.19 9.43
N ASP A 16 34.26 -14.42 10.70
CA ASP A 16 33.61 -13.75 11.84
C ASP A 16 33.65 -12.19 11.78
N SER A 17 34.19 -11.63 10.72
CA SER A 17 34.33 -10.19 10.53
C SER A 17 33.09 -9.51 9.94
N TYR A 18 32.13 -10.26 9.41
CA TYR A 18 30.91 -9.73 8.81
C TYR A 18 29.68 -9.90 9.73
N ALA A 19 28.78 -8.92 9.65
CA ALA A 19 27.45 -8.98 10.22
C ALA A 19 26.41 -8.67 9.15
N ALA A 20 25.30 -9.41 9.13
CA ALA A 20 24.16 -9.16 8.27
C ALA A 20 23.09 -8.37 9.05
N VAL A 21 22.64 -7.28 8.48
CA VAL A 21 21.62 -6.39 9.04
C VAL A 21 20.50 -6.24 8.05
N PHE A 22 19.28 -6.41 8.52
CA PHE A 22 18.07 -6.40 7.70
C PHE A 22 17.15 -5.26 8.11
N ASP A 23 16.52 -4.64 7.12
CA ASP A 23 15.46 -3.68 7.32
C ASP A 23 14.16 -4.37 7.80
N THR A 24 13.25 -3.60 8.38
CA THR A 24 11.94 -4.04 8.87
C THR A 24 11.15 -4.75 7.79
N ASN A 25 11.14 -4.21 6.57
CA ASN A 25 10.38 -4.73 5.44
C ASN A 25 10.74 -6.18 5.11
N VAL A 26 12.01 -6.55 5.18
CA VAL A 26 12.45 -7.93 4.92
C VAL A 26 11.76 -8.95 5.85
N PHE A 27 11.62 -8.62 7.14
CA PHE A 27 10.92 -9.49 8.09
C PHE A 27 9.40 -9.41 7.96
N LEU A 28 8.82 -8.23 7.65
CA LEU A 28 7.38 -8.08 7.49
C LEU A 28 6.88 -8.74 6.21
N ASN A 29 7.70 -8.82 5.16
CA ASN A 29 7.36 -9.50 3.92
C ASN A 29 7.12 -11.01 4.12
N LEU A 30 7.74 -11.63 5.13
CA LEU A 30 7.47 -13.03 5.49
C LEU A 30 5.99 -13.32 5.81
N TYR A 31 5.21 -12.31 6.21
CA TYR A 31 3.77 -12.46 6.44
C TYR A 31 2.93 -12.30 5.18
N ARG A 32 3.48 -11.71 4.13
CA ARG A 32 2.76 -11.36 2.90
C ARG A 32 2.88 -12.42 1.81
N ILE A 33 3.84 -13.33 1.94
CA ILE A 33 4.18 -14.36 0.98
C ILE A 33 3.60 -15.73 1.36
N ALA A 34 3.58 -16.65 0.40
CA ALA A 34 3.15 -18.03 0.65
C ALA A 34 3.97 -18.70 1.78
N PRO A 35 3.37 -19.56 2.61
CA PRO A 35 4.05 -20.18 3.75
C PRO A 35 5.35 -20.90 3.39
N ASP A 36 5.35 -21.66 2.30
CA ASP A 36 6.52 -22.44 1.87
C ASP A 36 7.72 -21.56 1.55
N TYR A 37 7.46 -20.35 1.03
CA TYR A 37 8.49 -19.36 0.74
C TYR A 37 8.99 -18.67 1.97
N ALA A 38 8.07 -18.27 2.82
CA ALA A 38 8.43 -17.71 4.11
C ALA A 38 9.28 -18.72 4.90
N ASP A 39 8.98 -20.01 4.81
CA ASP A 39 9.74 -21.08 5.43
C ASP A 39 11.11 -21.29 4.78
N PHE A 40 11.18 -21.17 3.45
CA PHE A 40 12.44 -21.15 2.73
C PHE A 40 13.31 -19.95 3.15
N LEU A 41 12.76 -18.75 3.15
CA LEU A 41 13.50 -17.54 3.57
C LEU A 41 13.94 -17.62 5.04
N LEU A 42 13.07 -18.12 5.93
CA LEU A 42 13.43 -18.38 7.33
C LEU A 42 14.55 -19.41 7.46
N SER A 43 14.56 -20.45 6.63
CA SER A 43 15.64 -21.45 6.60
C SER A 43 16.97 -20.83 6.15
N CYS A 44 16.91 -19.95 5.16
CA CYS A 44 18.06 -19.17 4.74
C CYS A 44 18.59 -18.29 5.89
N LEU A 45 17.72 -17.56 6.56
CA LEU A 45 18.09 -16.73 7.70
C LEU A 45 18.62 -17.56 8.88
N ASP A 46 18.03 -18.73 9.14
CA ASP A 46 18.45 -19.60 10.23
C ASP A 46 19.86 -20.15 10.00
N THR A 47 20.24 -20.39 8.72
CA THR A 47 21.59 -20.83 8.34
C THR A 47 22.67 -19.82 8.70
N ILE A 48 22.36 -18.53 8.65
CA ILE A 48 23.31 -17.44 8.97
C ILE A 48 23.01 -16.72 10.28
N LYS A 49 22.16 -17.29 11.12
CA LYS A 49 21.62 -16.70 12.35
C LYS A 49 22.66 -16.08 13.29
N GLU A 50 23.84 -16.71 13.40
CA GLU A 50 24.92 -16.21 14.26
C GLU A 50 25.54 -14.89 13.74
N HIS A 51 25.32 -14.57 12.47
CA HIS A 51 25.83 -13.37 11.83
C HIS A 51 24.76 -12.27 11.72
N ILE A 52 23.49 -12.55 12.04
CA ILE A 52 22.39 -11.59 11.94
C ILE A 52 22.33 -10.70 13.17
N PHE A 53 22.30 -9.39 12.95
CA PHE A 53 22.08 -8.38 13.98
C PHE A 53 20.94 -7.46 13.60
N VAL A 54 20.01 -7.23 14.52
CA VAL A 54 18.78 -6.45 14.28
C VAL A 54 18.89 -5.11 15.00
N PRO A 55 18.81 -3.99 14.27
CA PRO A 55 18.70 -2.67 14.90
C PRO A 55 17.49 -2.62 15.83
N LYS A 56 17.62 -1.93 16.98
CA LYS A 56 16.51 -1.84 17.94
C LYS A 56 15.29 -1.16 17.35
N THR A 57 15.50 -0.16 16.53
CA THR A 57 14.44 0.55 15.82
C THR A 57 13.66 -0.41 14.91
N VAL A 58 14.35 -1.26 14.13
CA VAL A 58 13.77 -2.31 13.30
C VAL A 58 12.95 -3.30 14.13
N GLN A 59 13.48 -3.78 15.26
CA GLN A 59 12.75 -4.66 16.17
C GLN A 59 11.46 -4.02 16.68
N ILE A 60 11.52 -2.76 17.12
CA ILE A 60 10.35 -2.04 17.66
C ILE A 60 9.27 -1.90 16.56
N GLU A 61 9.66 -1.51 15.37
CA GLU A 61 8.76 -1.36 14.24
C GLU A 61 8.14 -2.70 13.84
N PHE A 62 8.95 -3.74 13.71
CA PHE A 62 8.48 -5.10 13.46
C PHE A 62 7.43 -5.55 14.50
N LEU A 63 7.73 -5.43 15.80
CA LEU A 63 6.81 -5.82 16.87
C LEU A 63 5.51 -4.99 16.92
N LYS A 64 5.52 -3.81 16.35
CA LYS A 64 4.31 -2.99 16.21
C LYS A 64 3.37 -3.55 15.14
N HIS A 65 3.90 -4.10 14.05
CA HIS A 65 3.14 -4.50 12.88
C HIS A 65 2.87 -6.01 12.78
N ASN A 66 3.78 -6.86 13.32
CA ASN A 66 3.72 -8.31 13.16
C ASN A 66 2.38 -8.94 13.56
N LYS A 67 1.83 -8.56 14.73
CA LYS A 67 0.56 -9.13 15.23
C LYS A 67 -0.62 -8.83 14.30
N THR A 68 -0.63 -7.64 13.73
CA THR A 68 -1.68 -7.22 12.80
C THR A 68 -1.57 -8.00 11.49
N LEU A 69 -0.36 -8.15 10.96
CA LEU A 69 -0.12 -8.91 9.72
C LEU A 69 -0.40 -10.40 9.91
N PHE A 70 0.08 -10.99 11.00
CA PHE A 70 -0.20 -12.39 11.32
C PHE A 70 -1.71 -12.66 11.49
N GLY A 71 -2.43 -11.75 12.16
CA GLY A 71 -3.89 -11.86 12.31
C GLY A 71 -4.67 -11.59 11.02
N LYS A 72 -4.18 -10.69 10.14
CA LYS A 72 -4.79 -10.43 8.84
C LYS A 72 -4.64 -11.63 7.91
N ARG A 73 -3.48 -12.28 7.88
CA ARG A 73 -3.20 -13.44 7.02
C ARG A 73 -4.28 -14.53 7.15
N LYS A 74 -4.65 -14.90 8.37
CA LYS A 74 -5.71 -15.87 8.64
C LYS A 74 -7.09 -15.38 8.21
N LYS A 75 -7.44 -14.14 8.58
CA LYS A 75 -8.75 -13.54 8.27
C LYS A 75 -8.96 -13.30 6.79
N THR A 76 -7.91 -13.07 6.01
CA THR A 76 -8.03 -12.79 4.57
C THR A 76 -8.57 -14.00 3.83
N ILE A 77 -8.06 -15.21 4.11
CA ILE A 77 -8.53 -16.45 3.45
C ILE A 77 -9.97 -16.75 3.85
N GLU A 78 -10.28 -16.72 5.16
CA GLU A 78 -11.65 -16.91 5.65
C GLU A 78 -12.61 -15.89 5.02
N SER A 79 -12.20 -14.62 4.89
CA SER A 79 -13.03 -13.57 4.31
C SER A 79 -13.25 -13.75 2.81
N LEU A 80 -12.25 -14.25 2.06
CA LEU A 80 -12.39 -14.53 0.63
C LEU A 80 -13.38 -15.67 0.38
N ILE A 81 -13.33 -16.74 1.17
CA ILE A 81 -14.29 -17.85 1.12
C ILE A 81 -15.70 -17.33 1.32
N VAL A 82 -15.92 -16.58 2.42
CA VAL A 82 -17.24 -16.02 2.76
C VAL A 82 -17.72 -15.04 1.69
N LYS A 83 -16.84 -14.16 1.19
CA LYS A 83 -17.19 -13.20 0.13
C LYS A 83 -17.63 -13.90 -1.15
N ASN A 84 -16.94 -14.95 -1.58
CA ASN A 84 -17.31 -15.69 -2.79
C ASN A 84 -18.66 -16.36 -2.67
N ILE A 85 -18.95 -17.00 -1.53
CA ILE A 85 -20.27 -17.61 -1.26
C ILE A 85 -21.36 -16.53 -1.21
N ASP A 86 -21.09 -15.39 -0.55
CA ASP A 86 -22.02 -14.27 -0.49
C ASP A 86 -22.29 -13.64 -1.86
N LEU A 87 -21.28 -13.57 -2.74
CA LEU A 87 -21.41 -13.10 -4.11
C LEU A 87 -22.37 -13.99 -4.91
N VAL A 88 -22.23 -15.30 -4.83
CA VAL A 88 -23.12 -16.26 -5.47
C VAL A 88 -24.56 -16.08 -4.94
N LYS A 89 -24.75 -15.91 -3.63
CA LYS A 89 -26.05 -15.64 -3.02
C LYS A 89 -26.68 -14.34 -3.52
N LYS A 90 -25.92 -13.24 -3.56
CA LYS A 90 -26.38 -11.94 -4.07
C LYS A 90 -26.79 -12.01 -5.55
N GLN A 91 -25.98 -12.70 -6.37
CA GLN A 91 -26.30 -12.88 -7.80
C GLN A 91 -27.58 -13.68 -7.98
N LYS A 92 -27.77 -14.79 -7.25
CA LYS A 92 -29.01 -15.57 -7.22
C LYS A 92 -30.22 -14.67 -6.95
N ASP A 93 -30.17 -13.91 -5.88
CA ASP A 93 -31.28 -13.06 -5.45
C ASP A 93 -31.59 -11.96 -6.48
N THR A 94 -30.56 -11.37 -7.08
CA THR A 94 -30.69 -10.36 -8.13
C THR A 94 -31.37 -10.94 -9.36
N ILE A 95 -30.95 -12.10 -9.85
CA ILE A 95 -31.53 -12.75 -11.03
C ILE A 95 -32.98 -13.15 -10.75
N ILE A 96 -33.28 -13.74 -9.59
CA ILE A 96 -34.65 -14.11 -9.20
C ILE A 96 -35.54 -12.87 -9.13
N LYS A 97 -35.04 -11.76 -8.54
CA LYS A 97 -35.77 -10.48 -8.51
C LYS A 97 -36.08 -9.97 -9.90
N ASN A 98 -35.14 -10.02 -10.82
CA ASN A 98 -35.34 -9.61 -12.22
C ASN A 98 -36.36 -10.52 -12.93
N CYS A 99 -36.27 -11.83 -12.76
CA CYS A 99 -37.25 -12.77 -13.32
C CYS A 99 -38.65 -12.56 -12.72
N SER A 100 -38.78 -12.11 -11.49
CA SER A 100 -40.09 -11.81 -10.87
C SER A 100 -40.82 -10.65 -11.57
N VAL A 101 -40.13 -9.79 -12.29
CA VAL A 101 -40.77 -8.75 -13.13
C VAL A 101 -41.50 -9.40 -14.28
N LEU A 102 -40.98 -10.48 -14.88
CA LEU A 102 -41.60 -11.25 -15.94
C LEU A 102 -42.89 -11.96 -15.49
N GLN A 103 -42.95 -12.40 -14.21
CA GLN A 103 -44.19 -12.95 -13.61
C GLN A 103 -45.32 -11.92 -13.65
N LYS A 104 -45.04 -10.65 -13.32
CA LYS A 104 -46.04 -9.56 -13.40
C LYS A 104 -46.56 -9.33 -14.81
N SER A 105 -45.73 -9.62 -15.80
CA SER A 105 -46.08 -9.53 -17.23
C SER A 105 -46.75 -10.78 -17.76
N LYS A 106 -47.08 -11.76 -16.91
CA LYS A 106 -47.75 -13.03 -17.24
C LYS A 106 -47.04 -13.86 -18.33
N PHE A 107 -45.69 -13.82 -18.36
CA PHE A 107 -44.94 -14.75 -19.20
C PHE A 107 -45.15 -16.19 -18.72
N SER A 108 -45.37 -17.13 -19.67
CA SER A 108 -45.54 -18.53 -19.36
C SER A 108 -44.26 -19.15 -18.80
N GLU A 109 -44.41 -20.08 -17.87
CA GLU A 109 -43.33 -20.91 -17.29
C GLU A 109 -42.23 -20.16 -16.50
N VAL A 110 -42.39 -18.86 -16.19
CA VAL A 110 -41.42 -18.10 -15.43
C VAL A 110 -41.18 -18.70 -14.01
N ASP A 111 -42.23 -19.28 -13.41
CA ASP A 111 -42.10 -19.96 -12.12
C ASP A 111 -41.15 -21.16 -12.20
N ASN A 112 -41.24 -21.95 -13.29
CA ASN A 112 -40.32 -23.06 -13.55
C ASN A 112 -38.89 -22.58 -13.75
N LEU A 113 -38.72 -21.45 -14.46
CA LEU A 113 -37.43 -20.82 -14.67
C LEU A 113 -36.82 -20.37 -13.34
N ILE A 114 -37.58 -19.66 -12.51
CA ILE A 114 -37.12 -19.18 -11.19
C ILE A 114 -36.71 -20.36 -10.31
N GLN A 115 -37.52 -21.42 -10.29
CA GLN A 115 -37.21 -22.61 -9.52
C GLN A 115 -35.92 -23.30 -10.02
N SER A 116 -35.77 -23.43 -11.32
CA SER A 116 -34.56 -24.01 -11.93
C SER A 116 -33.30 -23.18 -11.63
N ILE A 117 -33.42 -21.85 -11.66
CA ILE A 117 -32.32 -20.95 -11.30
C ILE A 117 -31.94 -21.16 -9.82
N ARG A 118 -32.93 -21.18 -8.94
CA ARG A 118 -32.70 -21.40 -7.50
C ARG A 118 -31.95 -22.69 -7.24
N GLU A 119 -32.43 -23.80 -7.80
CA GLU A 119 -31.82 -25.13 -7.60
C GLU A 119 -30.37 -25.17 -8.10
N LYS A 120 -30.08 -24.53 -9.24
CA LYS A 120 -28.71 -24.50 -9.76
C LYS A 120 -27.77 -23.64 -8.91
N TYR A 121 -28.23 -22.48 -8.45
CA TYR A 121 -27.42 -21.63 -7.59
C TYR A 121 -27.19 -22.27 -6.22
N GLU A 122 -28.20 -22.94 -5.64
CA GLU A 122 -28.06 -23.70 -4.40
C GLU A 122 -27.08 -24.88 -4.56
N ALA A 123 -27.05 -25.50 -5.74
CA ALA A 123 -26.05 -26.53 -6.04
C ALA A 123 -24.64 -25.95 -6.15
N VAL A 124 -24.46 -24.75 -6.72
CA VAL A 124 -23.17 -24.04 -6.77
C VAL A 124 -22.73 -23.63 -5.37
N GLU A 125 -23.62 -23.02 -4.58
CA GLU A 125 -23.35 -22.67 -3.18
C GLU A 125 -22.85 -23.88 -2.39
N LYS A 126 -23.59 -24.98 -2.48
CA LYS A 126 -23.24 -26.22 -1.80
C LYS A 126 -21.91 -26.80 -2.28
N MET A 127 -21.67 -26.82 -3.60
CA MET A 127 -20.40 -27.29 -4.16
C MET A 127 -19.21 -26.48 -3.62
N MET A 128 -19.36 -25.17 -3.48
CA MET A 128 -18.32 -24.33 -2.89
C MET A 128 -18.15 -24.59 -1.38
N GLU A 129 -19.24 -24.70 -0.64
CA GLU A 129 -19.20 -25.04 0.79
C GLU A 129 -18.55 -26.40 1.01
N ASP A 130 -18.96 -27.45 0.28
CA ASP A 130 -18.39 -28.80 0.35
C ASP A 130 -16.89 -28.80 0.00
N TYR A 131 -16.49 -28.05 -1.04
CA TYR A 131 -15.06 -27.90 -1.44
C TYR A 131 -14.24 -27.29 -0.30
N PHE A 132 -14.71 -26.23 0.31
CA PHE A 132 -13.98 -25.57 1.40
C PHE A 132 -13.99 -26.41 2.68
N ASP A 133 -15.04 -27.18 2.93
CA ASP A 133 -15.10 -28.09 4.07
C ASP A 133 -14.15 -29.30 3.89
N GLU A 134 -14.09 -29.87 2.67
CA GLU A 134 -13.19 -30.97 2.34
C GLU A 134 -11.72 -30.54 2.31
N HIS A 135 -11.45 -29.27 1.98
CA HIS A 135 -10.09 -28.71 1.91
C HIS A 135 -9.83 -27.71 3.06
N ASN A 136 -10.49 -27.90 4.19
CA ASN A 136 -10.24 -27.12 5.38
C ASN A 136 -8.80 -27.22 5.89
N ASP A 137 -8.11 -28.29 5.53
CA ASP A 137 -6.67 -28.46 5.65
C ASP A 137 -5.87 -27.53 4.71
N LEU A 138 -6.42 -27.09 3.55
CA LEU A 138 -5.78 -26.04 2.72
C LEU A 138 -5.82 -24.67 3.40
N THR A 139 -6.85 -24.37 4.18
CA THR A 139 -6.82 -23.20 5.09
C THR A 139 -5.78 -23.41 6.19
N VAL A 140 -5.51 -24.66 6.57
CA VAL A 140 -4.42 -25.05 7.47
C VAL A 140 -3.08 -25.04 6.74
N ILE A 141 -3.00 -25.41 5.46
CA ILE A 141 -1.77 -25.35 4.63
C ILE A 141 -1.35 -23.89 4.38
N CYS A 142 -2.32 -23.00 4.18
CA CYS A 142 -2.04 -21.54 4.18
C CYS A 142 -1.68 -21.02 5.58
N ASP A 143 -1.91 -21.80 6.65
CA ASP A 143 -1.64 -21.47 8.04
C ASP A 143 -0.81 -22.59 8.71
N THR A 144 0.23 -23.07 8.01
CA THR A 144 1.20 -24.05 8.55
C THR A 144 1.93 -23.51 9.78
N TRP A 145 1.81 -22.22 10.03
CA TRP A 145 2.39 -21.61 11.21
C TRP A 145 1.45 -21.69 12.40
N THR A 146 1.66 -22.69 13.23
CA THR A 146 1.00 -22.83 14.53
C THR A 146 1.44 -21.74 15.52
N SER A 147 2.58 -21.06 15.25
CA SER A 147 3.10 -19.90 15.98
C SER A 147 3.56 -18.83 15.00
N ASP A 148 3.76 -17.60 15.50
CA ASP A 148 4.32 -16.49 14.75
C ASP A 148 5.83 -16.70 14.52
N ARG A 149 6.19 -17.49 13.49
CA ARG A 149 7.56 -17.93 13.22
C ARG A 149 8.54 -16.76 13.00
N PRO A 150 8.22 -15.70 12.23
CA PRO A 150 9.09 -14.55 12.13
C PRO A 150 9.31 -13.85 13.48
N ALA A 151 8.26 -13.70 14.29
CA ALA A 151 8.40 -13.13 15.62
C ALA A 151 9.23 -14.01 16.56
N ASP A 152 9.08 -15.33 16.46
CA ASP A 152 9.87 -16.27 17.25
C ASP A 152 11.34 -16.25 16.83
N PHE A 153 11.62 -16.07 15.53
CA PHE A 153 12.98 -15.86 15.01
C PHE A 153 13.63 -14.60 15.60
N ILE A 154 12.93 -13.46 15.57
CA ILE A 154 13.42 -12.20 16.16
C ILE A 154 13.64 -12.34 17.68
N LYS A 155 12.76 -13.03 18.42
CA LYS A 155 12.96 -13.32 19.85
C LYS A 155 14.18 -14.18 20.12
N GLN A 156 14.47 -15.15 19.24
CA GLN A 156 15.67 -15.96 19.37
C GLN A 156 16.93 -15.11 19.18
N LEU A 157 16.95 -14.21 18.19
CA LEU A 157 18.05 -13.25 18.02
C LEU A 157 18.21 -12.35 19.25
N GLU A 158 17.10 -11.85 19.82
CA GLU A 158 17.14 -11.04 21.04
C GLU A 158 17.73 -11.84 22.23
N SER A 159 17.31 -13.09 22.42
CA SER A 159 17.82 -13.95 23.48
C SER A 159 19.33 -14.24 23.39
N LYS A 160 19.88 -14.15 22.17
CA LYS A 160 21.32 -14.31 21.90
C LYS A 160 22.10 -12.98 22.00
N GLY A 161 21.42 -11.87 22.27
CA GLY A 161 22.05 -10.56 22.31
C GLY A 161 22.33 -9.96 20.92
N HIS A 162 21.67 -10.45 19.89
CA HIS A 162 21.83 -9.99 18.51
C HIS A 162 20.91 -8.81 18.15
N VAL A 163 20.16 -8.27 19.11
CA VAL A 163 19.46 -7.01 18.96
C VAL A 163 20.37 -5.88 19.43
N LEU A 164 20.61 -4.91 18.56
CA LEU A 164 21.47 -3.79 18.84
C LEU A 164 20.87 -2.89 19.94
N PRO A 165 21.68 -2.24 20.77
CA PRO A 165 21.16 -1.35 21.80
C PRO A 165 20.50 -0.12 21.19
N SER A 166 19.39 0.33 21.76
CA SER A 166 18.80 1.63 21.42
C SER A 166 19.77 2.76 21.73
N PRO A 167 19.79 3.80 20.89
CA PRO A 167 20.40 5.06 21.25
C PRO A 167 19.75 5.61 22.54
N ASP A 168 20.55 6.22 23.42
CA ASP A 168 20.02 6.96 24.56
C ASP A 168 19.28 8.23 24.13
N TYR A 169 18.56 8.86 25.05
CA TYR A 169 17.77 10.07 24.73
C TYR A 169 18.62 11.22 24.18
N ALA A 170 19.85 11.38 24.64
CA ALA A 170 20.74 12.43 24.15
C ALA A 170 21.19 12.16 22.72
N MET A 171 21.46 10.90 22.40
CA MET A 171 21.77 10.45 21.04
C MET A 171 20.56 10.58 20.12
N LEU A 172 19.38 10.12 20.54
CA LEU A 172 18.13 10.28 19.78
C LEU A 172 17.85 11.75 19.47
N TYR A 173 18.01 12.64 20.43
CA TYR A 173 17.82 14.07 20.19
C TYR A 173 18.78 14.58 19.11
N ARG A 174 20.06 14.22 19.17
CA ARG A 174 21.06 14.60 18.16
C ARG A 174 20.73 14.04 16.78
N ILE A 175 20.26 12.78 16.70
CA ILE A 175 19.86 12.16 15.45
C ILE A 175 18.66 12.89 14.84
N CYS A 176 17.65 13.26 15.64
CA CYS A 176 16.49 14.01 15.16
C CYS A 176 16.86 15.44 14.69
N ASP A 177 17.75 16.10 15.40
CA ASP A 177 18.26 17.42 15.01
C ASP A 177 19.09 17.34 13.73
N ASP A 178 19.96 16.34 13.58
CA ASP A 178 20.67 16.02 12.33
C ASP A 178 19.67 15.72 11.21
N GLY A 179 18.65 14.89 11.48
CA GLY A 179 17.61 14.53 10.51
C GLY A 179 16.83 15.75 10.01
N GLN A 180 16.43 16.65 10.88
CA GLN A 180 15.75 17.89 10.48
C GLN A 180 16.60 18.74 9.51
N ASN A 181 17.92 18.75 9.70
CA ASN A 181 18.84 19.47 8.82
C ASN A 181 19.14 18.73 7.54
N ARG A 182 19.18 17.38 7.59
CA ARG A 182 19.40 16.51 6.40
C ARG A 182 18.21 16.57 5.45
N TYR A 183 17.00 16.41 5.95
CA TYR A 183 15.80 16.31 5.13
C TYR A 183 15.52 17.58 4.33
N LYS A 184 15.72 18.75 4.92
CA LYS A 184 15.67 20.02 4.19
C LYS A 184 16.66 20.12 3.00
N LYS A 185 17.68 19.27 2.98
CA LYS A 185 18.73 19.25 1.95
C LYS A 185 18.71 17.96 1.13
N PHE A 186 17.68 17.13 1.29
CA PHE A 186 17.57 15.82 0.64
C PHE A 186 18.78 14.92 0.86
N ILE A 187 19.34 14.93 2.09
CA ILE A 187 20.46 14.07 2.46
C ILE A 187 19.92 12.76 3.05
N PRO A 188 20.23 11.59 2.45
CA PRO A 188 19.72 10.30 2.89
C PRO A 188 20.25 9.84 4.27
N PRO A 189 19.60 8.83 4.89
CA PRO A 189 18.38 8.16 4.51
C PRO A 189 17.14 8.81 5.13
N GLY A 190 15.94 8.46 4.64
CA GLY A 190 14.65 8.73 5.29
C GLY A 190 14.02 10.10 5.00
N TYR A 191 14.59 10.92 4.11
CA TYR A 191 14.02 12.24 3.81
C TYR A 191 12.68 12.16 3.05
N LYS A 192 12.38 11.04 2.41
CA LYS A 192 11.08 10.82 1.75
C LYS A 192 9.94 10.71 2.76
N ASP A 193 10.21 10.20 3.94
CA ASP A 193 9.23 10.01 5.00
C ASP A 193 8.87 11.31 5.77
N GLU A 194 9.50 12.44 5.43
CA GLU A 194 9.31 13.70 6.16
C GLU A 194 7.85 14.20 6.10
N LYS A 195 7.17 14.00 4.97
CA LYS A 195 5.80 14.47 4.75
C LYS A 195 4.74 13.50 5.28
N ASP A 196 5.05 12.21 5.29
CA ASP A 196 4.07 11.15 5.52
C ASP A 196 4.04 10.65 6.96
N LYS A 197 5.09 10.98 7.74
CA LYS A 197 5.24 10.49 9.12
C LYS A 197 5.43 11.63 10.12
N ASP A 198 4.81 11.49 11.29
CA ASP A 198 4.89 12.48 12.38
C ASP A 198 5.84 12.07 13.51
N GLY A 199 6.36 13.08 14.22
CA GLY A 199 7.16 12.89 15.43
C GLY A 199 8.48 12.15 15.16
N LEU A 200 8.82 11.16 15.99
CA LEU A 200 10.03 10.36 15.82
C LEU A 200 9.97 9.41 14.63
N ARG A 201 8.77 9.06 14.16
CA ARG A 201 8.58 8.09 13.07
C ARG A 201 9.23 8.51 11.78
N LYS A 202 9.23 9.80 11.48
CA LYS A 202 9.88 10.35 10.27
C LYS A 202 11.40 10.18 10.26
N TYR A 203 12.03 9.89 11.41
CA TYR A 203 13.45 9.69 11.52
C TYR A 203 13.86 8.22 11.72
N CYS A 204 12.91 7.26 11.65
CA CYS A 204 13.20 5.85 11.89
C CYS A 204 14.35 5.34 11.02
N ASP A 205 14.36 5.66 9.74
CA ASP A 205 15.42 5.23 8.82
C ASP A 205 16.78 5.81 9.21
N LEU A 206 16.81 7.06 9.57
CA LEU A 206 18.05 7.67 10.06
C LEU A 206 18.51 7.08 11.40
N ILE A 207 17.56 6.76 12.31
CA ILE A 207 17.88 6.18 13.62
C ILE A 207 18.50 4.81 13.44
N TRP A 208 17.85 3.88 12.71
CA TRP A 208 18.41 2.54 12.52
C TRP A 208 19.69 2.55 11.70
N TRP A 209 19.84 3.46 10.74
CA TRP A 209 21.11 3.68 10.04
C TRP A 209 22.24 4.04 11.02
N LYS A 210 21.98 4.95 11.97
CA LYS A 210 22.96 5.32 13.00
C LYS A 210 23.25 4.17 13.97
N GLU A 211 22.25 3.32 14.29
CA GLU A 211 22.48 2.10 15.06
C GLU A 211 23.47 1.16 14.35
N VAL A 212 23.32 0.98 13.03
CA VAL A 212 24.22 0.16 12.20
C VAL A 212 25.63 0.75 12.17
N LEU A 213 25.76 2.06 11.92
CA LEU A 213 27.08 2.73 11.92
C LEU A 213 27.81 2.56 13.25
N ASN A 214 27.10 2.78 14.36
CA ASN A 214 27.66 2.64 15.70
C ASN A 214 28.09 1.21 16.00
N TYR A 215 27.27 0.24 15.59
CA TYR A 215 27.59 -1.18 15.75
C TYR A 215 28.84 -1.57 14.95
N ALA A 216 28.88 -1.20 13.68
CA ALA A 216 30.01 -1.49 12.80
C ALA A 216 31.32 -0.90 13.35
N GLU A 217 31.28 0.36 13.79
CA GLU A 217 32.44 1.04 14.37
C GLU A 217 32.91 0.40 15.68
N SER A 218 31.99 0.14 16.60
CA SER A 218 32.30 -0.37 17.94
C SER A 218 32.83 -1.80 17.91
N ASN A 219 32.25 -2.65 17.03
CA ASN A 219 32.58 -4.07 16.96
C ASN A 219 33.57 -4.43 15.84
N LYS A 220 33.98 -3.43 15.06
CA LYS A 220 34.89 -3.60 13.91
C LYS A 220 34.38 -4.65 12.93
N LYS A 221 33.08 -4.60 12.61
CA LYS A 221 32.39 -5.52 11.70
C LYS A 221 32.17 -4.89 10.33
N HIS A 222 32.45 -5.64 9.28
CA HIS A 222 31.91 -5.37 7.96
C HIS A 222 30.40 -5.61 7.97
N ILE A 223 29.64 -4.91 7.16
CA ILE A 223 28.17 -5.00 7.16
C ILE A 223 27.68 -5.49 5.80
N ILE A 224 26.85 -6.51 5.81
CA ILE A 224 25.93 -6.83 4.72
C ILE A 224 24.60 -6.20 5.11
N LEU A 225 24.12 -5.25 4.32
CA LEU A 225 22.86 -4.52 4.54
C LEU A 225 21.82 -4.99 3.55
N VAL A 226 20.68 -5.45 4.03
CA VAL A 226 19.58 -5.92 3.19
C VAL A 226 18.35 -5.06 3.43
N THR A 227 17.89 -4.37 2.38
CA THR A 227 16.69 -3.53 2.44
C THR A 227 15.93 -3.57 1.13
N ASP A 228 14.61 -3.68 1.22
CA ASP A 228 13.67 -3.59 0.10
C ASP A 228 13.07 -2.19 -0.02
N ASP A 229 13.52 -1.23 0.76
CA ASP A 229 13.16 0.17 0.55
C ASP A 229 13.93 0.72 -0.64
N ILE A 230 13.31 0.62 -1.83
CA ILE A 230 13.90 1.05 -3.11
C ILE A 230 13.72 2.55 -3.38
N LYS A 231 13.20 3.32 -2.41
CA LYS A 231 13.05 4.77 -2.54
C LYS A 231 14.38 5.45 -2.85
N GLU A 232 14.28 6.60 -3.49
CA GLU A 232 15.46 7.36 -3.96
C GLU A 232 16.41 7.81 -2.84
N ASP A 233 16.03 7.76 -1.60
CA ASP A 233 16.86 8.07 -0.43
C ASP A 233 17.71 6.88 0.07
N TRP A 234 17.46 5.68 -0.45
CA TRP A 234 18.33 4.52 -0.27
C TRP A 234 19.03 4.11 -1.56
N TRP A 235 18.30 4.16 -2.70
CA TRP A 235 18.78 3.70 -3.99
C TRP A 235 18.55 4.77 -5.05
N LYS A 236 19.52 4.92 -5.96
CA LYS A 236 19.38 5.74 -7.14
C LYS A 236 19.04 4.84 -8.33
N LYS A 237 17.97 5.14 -9.04
CA LYS A 237 17.63 4.43 -10.27
C LYS A 237 18.47 4.99 -11.42
N GLU A 238 19.26 4.13 -12.10
CA GLU A 238 20.00 4.44 -13.32
C GLU A 238 19.64 3.43 -14.41
N GLY A 239 18.71 3.78 -15.30
CA GLY A 239 18.09 2.83 -16.23
C GLY A 239 17.25 1.82 -15.47
N ASP A 240 17.53 0.53 -15.67
CA ASP A 240 16.88 -0.58 -14.96
C ASP A 240 17.64 -1.03 -13.70
N ASP A 241 18.74 -0.35 -13.38
CA ASP A 241 19.58 -0.70 -12.23
C ASP A 241 19.32 0.20 -11.03
N PHE A 242 19.28 -0.40 -9.83
CA PHE A 242 19.29 0.31 -8.55
C PHE A 242 20.72 0.36 -8.01
N ILE A 243 21.24 1.57 -7.81
CA ILE A 243 22.56 1.81 -7.26
C ILE A 243 22.41 2.39 -5.86
N PHE A 244 23.00 1.73 -4.86
CA PHE A 244 22.95 2.23 -3.49
C PHE A 244 23.57 3.61 -3.36
N ARG A 245 22.96 4.49 -2.55
CA ARG A 245 23.37 5.90 -2.43
C ARG A 245 24.81 6.04 -1.98
N GLU A 246 25.60 6.73 -2.79
CA GLU A 246 27.01 6.97 -2.52
C GLU A 246 27.24 7.78 -1.23
N GLU A 247 26.31 8.65 -0.87
CA GLU A 247 26.34 9.42 0.37
C GLU A 247 26.34 8.51 1.60
N LEU A 248 25.53 7.43 1.57
CA LEU A 248 25.47 6.44 2.66
C LEU A 248 26.75 5.61 2.73
N LEU A 249 27.30 5.18 1.59
CA LEU A 249 28.60 4.50 1.54
C LEU A 249 29.70 5.40 2.12
N ASN A 250 29.73 6.65 1.72
CA ASN A 250 30.72 7.61 2.20
C ASN A 250 30.57 7.90 3.70
N GLU A 251 29.31 7.97 4.21
CA GLU A 251 29.05 8.13 5.64
C GLU A 251 29.55 6.90 6.42
N PHE A 252 29.27 5.68 5.91
CA PHE A 252 29.76 4.44 6.53
C PHE A 252 31.27 4.40 6.60
N TYR A 253 31.98 4.71 5.50
CA TYR A 253 33.44 4.74 5.48
C TYR A 253 34.03 5.79 6.43
N ARG A 254 33.39 6.94 6.56
CA ARG A 254 33.81 7.99 7.50
C ARG A 254 33.61 7.57 8.96
N ALA A 255 32.46 6.98 9.26
CA ALA A 255 32.12 6.54 10.61
C ALA A 255 33.00 5.37 11.08
N THR A 256 33.38 4.46 10.17
CA THR A 256 34.15 3.26 10.49
C THR A 256 35.65 3.41 10.28
N LYS A 257 36.12 4.62 10.04
CA LYS A 257 37.55 4.91 9.88
C LYS A 257 38.31 4.63 11.17
N TYR A 258 39.23 3.68 11.14
CA TYR A 258 40.05 3.36 12.30
C TYR A 258 40.90 4.57 12.74
N ALA A 259 40.65 5.07 13.92
CA ALA A 259 41.53 6.02 14.62
C ALA A 259 42.77 5.29 15.11
N GLY A 260 43.70 4.96 14.25
CA GLY A 260 44.90 4.19 14.58
C GLY A 260 45.84 4.00 13.42
N ALA A 261 45.42 4.49 12.22
CA ALA A 261 46.38 4.61 11.13
C ALA A 261 47.18 5.90 11.34
N ASP A 262 48.41 5.76 11.83
CA ASP A 262 49.40 6.80 11.69
C ASP A 262 49.35 7.42 10.28
N GLU A 263 49.41 8.74 10.18
CA GLU A 263 49.29 9.50 8.91
C GLU A 263 50.25 9.11 7.80
N GLY A 264 50.96 7.98 7.97
CA GLY A 264 51.96 7.45 7.04
C GLY A 264 51.65 6.12 6.36
N VAL A 265 50.57 5.40 6.73
CA VAL A 265 50.30 4.07 6.17
C VAL A 265 49.23 4.13 5.09
N LYS A 266 49.67 4.02 3.81
CA LYS A 266 48.82 3.97 2.60
C LYS A 266 47.84 2.76 2.55
N ASN A 267 47.68 1.96 3.59
CA ASN A 267 46.82 0.78 3.69
C ASN A 267 45.91 0.83 4.91
N ALA A 268 45.15 1.91 5.11
CA ALA A 268 44.06 1.92 6.08
C ALA A 268 43.03 0.88 5.65
N LYS A 269 42.85 -0.22 6.41
CA LYS A 269 41.80 -1.17 6.22
C LYS A 269 40.48 -0.50 6.62
N HIS A 270 39.69 -0.10 5.66
CA HIS A 270 38.32 0.36 5.90
C HIS A 270 37.41 -0.84 6.09
N LEU A 271 36.38 -0.70 6.95
CA LEU A 271 35.29 -1.65 6.97
C LEU A 271 34.49 -1.53 5.66
N THR A 272 33.87 -2.62 5.26
CA THR A 272 33.12 -2.69 4.01
C THR A 272 31.63 -2.73 4.32
N LEU A 273 30.83 -2.01 3.56
CA LEU A 273 29.37 -2.12 3.50
C LEU A 273 29.00 -2.73 2.15
N VAL A 274 28.25 -3.84 2.18
CA VAL A 274 27.75 -4.52 0.98
C VAL A 274 26.22 -4.46 1.02
N PRO A 275 25.59 -3.55 0.26
CA PRO A 275 24.13 -3.44 0.23
C PRO A 275 23.53 -4.44 -0.74
N PHE A 276 22.36 -4.99 -0.36
CA PHE A 276 21.55 -5.88 -1.16
C PHE A 276 20.08 -5.50 -1.08
N ILE A 277 19.33 -5.78 -2.13
CA ILE A 277 17.90 -6.02 -2.07
C ILE A 277 17.67 -7.49 -1.69
N SER A 278 16.53 -7.81 -1.06
CA SER A 278 16.24 -9.18 -0.57
C SER A 278 16.41 -10.24 -1.62
N GLU A 279 15.90 -10.03 -2.82
CA GLU A 279 16.00 -10.98 -3.93
C GLU A 279 17.44 -11.42 -4.19
N SER A 280 18.29 -10.43 -4.45
CA SER A 280 19.71 -10.69 -4.76
C SER A 280 20.43 -11.37 -3.58
N PHE A 281 20.09 -10.96 -2.36
CA PHE A 281 20.67 -11.54 -1.14
C PHE A 281 20.28 -13.01 -0.96
N PHE A 282 18.98 -13.32 -0.96
CA PHE A 282 18.52 -14.70 -0.74
C PHE A 282 18.93 -15.64 -1.86
N LYS A 283 18.95 -15.16 -3.11
CA LYS A 283 19.48 -15.90 -4.26
C LYS A 283 20.95 -16.26 -4.09
N ALA A 284 21.77 -15.29 -3.72
CA ALA A 284 23.18 -15.52 -3.49
C ALA A 284 23.42 -16.40 -2.25
N LEU A 285 22.63 -16.23 -1.18
CA LEU A 285 22.70 -17.03 0.03
C LEU A 285 22.33 -18.50 -0.22
N SER A 286 21.18 -18.75 -0.85
CA SER A 286 20.72 -20.10 -1.16
C SER A 286 21.72 -20.84 -2.08
N THR A 287 22.27 -20.15 -3.07
CA THR A 287 23.31 -20.68 -3.94
C THR A 287 24.59 -21.03 -3.17
N SER A 288 25.05 -20.12 -2.32
CA SER A 288 26.30 -20.28 -1.56
C SER A 288 26.24 -21.43 -0.53
N TYR A 289 25.06 -21.66 0.04
CA TYR A 289 24.85 -22.71 1.05
C TYR A 289 24.17 -23.97 0.49
N GLY A 290 23.85 -24.00 -0.80
CA GLY A 290 23.18 -25.15 -1.44
C GLY A 290 21.79 -25.41 -0.86
N ILE A 291 21.07 -24.36 -0.46
CA ILE A 291 19.70 -24.46 0.04
C ILE A 291 18.77 -24.64 -1.15
N GLU A 292 17.96 -25.70 -1.13
CA GLU A 292 16.99 -25.98 -2.19
C GLU A 292 15.98 -24.85 -2.29
N GLN A 293 15.87 -24.29 -3.50
CA GLN A 293 14.93 -23.21 -3.78
C GLN A 293 13.58 -23.81 -4.16
N PRO A 294 12.50 -23.24 -3.70
CA PRO A 294 11.17 -23.54 -4.20
C PRO A 294 11.04 -23.24 -5.70
N GLU A 295 9.86 -23.51 -6.29
CA GLU A 295 9.60 -23.17 -7.69
C GLU A 295 9.86 -21.67 -7.95
N THR A 296 10.44 -21.37 -9.11
CA THR A 296 10.95 -20.02 -9.43
C THR A 296 9.88 -18.93 -9.32
N ILE A 297 8.64 -19.25 -9.73
CA ILE A 297 7.54 -18.29 -9.66
C ILE A 297 7.25 -17.82 -8.23
N ASP A 298 7.27 -18.70 -7.31
CA ASP A 298 6.97 -18.43 -5.92
C ASP A 298 8.12 -17.65 -5.28
N TYR A 299 9.35 -17.94 -5.66
CA TYR A 299 10.51 -17.16 -5.24
C TYR A 299 10.39 -15.70 -5.73
N ALA A 300 10.02 -15.51 -7.00
CA ALA A 300 9.74 -14.20 -7.55
C ALA A 300 8.63 -13.47 -6.79
N LEU A 301 7.52 -14.17 -6.52
CA LEU A 301 6.41 -13.68 -5.72
C LEU A 301 6.83 -13.19 -4.33
N ALA A 302 7.61 -14.03 -3.67
CA ALA A 302 8.03 -13.77 -2.31
C ALA A 302 8.85 -12.49 -2.18
N ILE A 303 9.71 -12.22 -3.15
CA ILE A 303 10.78 -11.23 -3.03
C ILE A 303 10.51 -9.95 -3.83
N THR A 304 9.76 -10.04 -4.92
CA THR A 304 9.57 -8.92 -5.86
C THR A 304 8.20 -8.26 -5.80
N SER A 305 7.25 -8.76 -4.98
CA SER A 305 5.90 -8.20 -4.94
C SER A 305 5.88 -6.72 -4.58
N ASP A 306 6.61 -6.28 -3.57
CA ASP A 306 6.66 -4.86 -3.18
C ASP A 306 7.26 -4.03 -4.31
N SER A 307 8.42 -4.41 -4.84
CA SER A 307 9.09 -3.70 -5.94
C SER A 307 8.24 -3.67 -7.22
N TYR A 308 7.51 -4.74 -7.50
CA TYR A 308 6.59 -4.80 -8.63
C TYR A 308 5.43 -3.82 -8.44
N ILE A 309 4.77 -3.84 -7.30
CA ILE A 309 3.65 -2.93 -7.02
C ILE A 309 4.10 -1.48 -7.06
N ASP A 310 5.21 -1.14 -6.42
CA ASP A 310 5.79 0.22 -6.45
C ASP A 310 6.09 0.68 -7.90
N SER A 311 6.37 -0.25 -8.81
CA SER A 311 6.65 0.08 -10.22
C SER A 311 5.40 0.29 -11.07
N ILE A 312 4.26 -0.26 -10.68
CA ILE A 312 3.01 -0.24 -11.47
C ILE A 312 1.89 0.60 -10.84
N GLU A 313 1.99 0.99 -9.56
CA GLU A 313 0.88 1.62 -8.82
C GLU A 313 0.30 2.84 -9.55
N ASP A 314 1.13 3.78 -9.96
CA ASP A 314 0.73 4.95 -10.73
C ASP A 314 0.14 4.56 -12.10
N MET A 315 0.79 3.63 -12.80
CA MET A 315 0.35 3.19 -14.12
C MET A 315 -1.00 2.48 -14.07
N VAL A 316 -1.25 1.68 -13.03
CA VAL A 316 -2.54 1.03 -12.77
C VAL A 316 -3.61 2.08 -12.48
N PHE A 317 -3.31 3.08 -11.66
CA PHE A 317 -4.24 4.16 -11.40
C PHE A 317 -4.64 4.91 -12.67
N TYR A 318 -3.67 5.37 -13.46
CA TYR A 318 -3.94 6.07 -14.72
C TYR A 318 -4.70 5.21 -15.74
N ARG A 319 -4.57 3.88 -15.67
CA ARG A 319 -5.31 2.97 -16.55
C ARG A 319 -6.80 2.88 -16.19
N VAL A 320 -7.14 3.03 -14.93
CA VAL A 320 -8.53 2.93 -14.46
C VAL A 320 -9.23 4.28 -14.31
N VAL A 321 -8.49 5.39 -14.38
CA VAL A 321 -9.02 6.74 -14.20
C VAL A 321 -10.18 7.07 -15.12
N ASP A 322 -10.09 6.69 -16.41
CA ASP A 322 -11.16 6.90 -17.38
C ASP A 322 -12.46 6.17 -16.98
N LYS A 323 -12.33 4.99 -16.37
CA LYS A 323 -13.50 4.25 -15.87
C LYS A 323 -14.11 4.93 -14.65
N LEU A 324 -13.31 5.54 -13.78
CA LEU A 324 -13.82 6.31 -12.65
C LEU A 324 -14.63 7.52 -13.11
N VAL A 325 -14.13 8.22 -14.12
CA VAL A 325 -14.73 9.47 -14.60
C VAL A 325 -15.96 9.23 -15.49
N TYR A 326 -15.96 8.17 -16.30
CA TYR A 326 -16.99 7.97 -17.34
C TYR A 326 -17.92 6.78 -17.12
N SER A 327 -17.73 5.96 -16.07
CA SER A 327 -18.59 4.80 -15.88
C SER A 327 -19.70 5.06 -14.87
N ASN A 328 -20.93 4.69 -15.26
CA ASN A 328 -22.09 4.58 -14.38
C ASN A 328 -22.21 3.18 -13.76
N ASP A 329 -21.08 2.50 -13.53
CA ASP A 329 -21.09 1.14 -13.07
C ASP A 329 -21.50 1.04 -11.58
N ASP A 330 -22.31 0.04 -11.25
CA ASP A 330 -22.89 -0.18 -9.92
C ASP A 330 -21.88 -0.36 -8.77
N TYR A 331 -20.59 -0.53 -9.08
CA TYR A 331 -19.54 -0.66 -8.08
C TYR A 331 -18.98 0.69 -7.57
N LEU A 332 -19.24 1.78 -8.30
CA LEU A 332 -18.95 3.14 -7.81
C LEU A 332 -20.20 3.66 -7.09
N LYS A 333 -20.24 3.50 -5.80
CA LYS A 333 -21.30 4.06 -4.96
C LYS A 333 -21.02 5.53 -4.69
N LEU A 334 -21.47 6.39 -5.60
CA LEU A 334 -21.46 7.83 -5.43
C LEU A 334 -22.76 8.25 -4.74
N GLU A 335 -22.65 8.62 -3.46
CA GLU A 335 -23.74 9.29 -2.75
C GLU A 335 -23.48 10.80 -2.79
N THR A 336 -24.08 11.47 -3.78
CA THR A 336 -24.03 12.93 -3.89
C THR A 336 -25.34 13.55 -3.48
N MET A 337 -25.31 14.71 -2.84
CA MET A 337 -26.49 15.48 -2.47
C MET A 337 -27.04 16.25 -3.68
N THR A 338 -27.57 15.55 -4.68
CA THR A 338 -28.22 16.21 -5.81
C THR A 338 -29.58 16.76 -5.40
N ARG A 339 -29.91 18.00 -5.84
CA ARG A 339 -31.25 18.56 -5.67
C ARG A 339 -32.28 17.79 -6.49
N VAL A 340 -33.51 17.77 -6.01
CA VAL A 340 -34.63 17.23 -6.77
C VAL A 340 -34.77 17.99 -8.08
N GLY A 341 -34.50 17.36 -9.21
CA GLY A 341 -34.59 17.97 -10.54
C GLY A 341 -33.27 18.12 -11.29
N SER A 342 -32.11 17.88 -10.63
CA SER A 342 -30.81 17.84 -11.30
C SER A 342 -30.64 16.54 -12.11
N GLU A 343 -29.93 16.61 -13.23
CA GLU A 343 -29.65 15.43 -14.09
C GLU A 343 -28.51 14.54 -13.56
N GLY A 344 -28.05 14.76 -12.33
CA GLY A 344 -26.90 14.08 -11.74
C GLY A 344 -25.64 14.93 -11.81
N VAL A 345 -24.55 14.39 -11.31
CA VAL A 345 -23.23 15.04 -11.38
C VAL A 345 -22.52 14.56 -12.64
N GLU A 346 -22.07 15.50 -13.43
CA GLU A 346 -21.35 15.27 -14.69
C GLU A 346 -19.94 15.86 -14.62
N GLU A 347 -19.14 15.58 -15.61
CA GLU A 347 -17.79 16.14 -15.78
C GLU A 347 -16.90 15.90 -14.55
N TRP A 348 -16.88 14.64 -14.06
CA TRP A 348 -16.00 14.27 -12.98
C TRP A 348 -14.53 14.41 -13.37
N GLU A 349 -13.76 15.09 -12.54
CA GLU A 349 -12.31 15.24 -12.66
C GLU A 349 -11.62 14.68 -11.42
N ILE A 350 -10.43 14.11 -11.61
CA ILE A 350 -9.60 13.64 -10.51
C ILE A 350 -8.72 14.78 -10.03
N GLU A 351 -8.91 15.20 -8.78
CA GLU A 351 -8.11 16.24 -8.14
C GLU A 351 -6.83 15.69 -7.52
N ASP A 352 -6.93 14.52 -6.87
CA ASP A 352 -5.82 13.91 -6.15
C ASP A 352 -6.03 12.41 -5.99
N HIS A 353 -4.93 11.66 -5.89
CA HIS A 353 -4.94 10.25 -5.53
C HIS A 353 -3.73 9.87 -4.69
N GLU A 354 -3.91 8.90 -3.81
CA GLU A 354 -2.90 8.36 -2.92
C GLU A 354 -2.98 6.83 -2.91
N PHE A 355 -1.86 6.16 -3.18
CA PHE A 355 -1.78 4.72 -2.99
C PHE A 355 -1.81 4.38 -1.50
N VAL A 356 -2.68 3.44 -1.10
CA VAL A 356 -2.90 3.10 0.32
C VAL A 356 -2.25 1.79 0.70
N GLU A 357 -2.57 0.72 -0.01
CA GLU A 357 -2.06 -0.62 0.27
C GLU A 357 -2.30 -1.56 -0.91
N TYR A 358 -1.57 -2.68 -0.94
CA TYR A 358 -1.88 -3.79 -1.80
C TYR A 358 -2.00 -5.11 -1.04
N ASN A 359 -2.68 -6.09 -1.65
CA ASN A 359 -2.70 -7.45 -1.16
C ASN A 359 -2.54 -8.42 -2.32
N LEU A 360 -1.74 -9.47 -2.13
CA LEU A 360 -1.72 -10.60 -3.04
C LEU A 360 -2.97 -11.44 -2.79
N LEU A 361 -3.83 -11.57 -3.81
CA LEU A 361 -5.09 -12.31 -3.71
C LEU A 361 -4.89 -13.80 -3.92
N GLY A 362 -3.94 -14.19 -4.79
CA GLY A 362 -3.68 -15.57 -5.09
C GLY A 362 -2.96 -15.77 -6.42
N ARG A 363 -2.86 -17.04 -6.85
CA ARG A 363 -2.28 -17.40 -8.13
C ARG A 363 -3.09 -18.49 -8.83
N ASP A 364 -3.00 -18.51 -10.15
CA ASP A 364 -3.47 -19.61 -10.99
C ASP A 364 -2.36 -19.97 -12.00
N GLY A 365 -1.65 -21.07 -11.77
CA GLY A 365 -0.46 -21.42 -12.54
C GLY A 365 0.60 -20.31 -12.45
N ASN A 366 0.91 -19.69 -13.58
CA ASN A 366 1.86 -18.59 -13.70
C ASN A 366 1.21 -17.21 -13.52
N LYS A 367 -0.10 -17.15 -13.28
CA LYS A 367 -0.83 -15.90 -13.16
C LYS A 367 -1.05 -15.53 -11.71
N LEU A 368 -0.71 -14.29 -11.38
CA LEU A 368 -0.84 -13.70 -10.06
C LEU A 368 -1.93 -12.66 -10.05
N TYR A 369 -2.61 -12.54 -8.93
CA TYR A 369 -3.69 -11.59 -8.74
C TYR A 369 -3.40 -10.73 -7.52
N TYR A 370 -3.45 -9.41 -7.72
CA TYR A 370 -3.25 -8.41 -6.67
C TYR A 370 -4.48 -7.53 -6.54
N SER A 371 -4.71 -7.02 -5.36
CA SER A 371 -5.68 -5.96 -5.08
C SER A 371 -4.91 -4.73 -4.60
N LEU A 372 -5.07 -3.62 -5.31
CA LEU A 372 -4.48 -2.33 -4.98
C LEU A 372 -5.59 -1.39 -4.50
N LYS A 373 -5.33 -0.62 -3.44
CA LYS A 373 -6.26 0.37 -2.94
C LYS A 373 -5.71 1.77 -3.09
N TYR A 374 -6.56 2.66 -3.58
CA TYR A 374 -6.26 4.07 -3.73
C TYR A 374 -7.31 4.90 -3.01
N LYS A 375 -6.87 5.95 -2.36
CA LYS A 375 -7.73 7.03 -1.91
C LYS A 375 -7.78 8.07 -3.02
N VAL A 376 -8.98 8.45 -3.42
CA VAL A 376 -9.18 9.33 -4.57
C VAL A 376 -10.06 10.50 -4.16
N THR A 377 -9.67 11.70 -4.58
CA THR A 377 -10.48 12.91 -4.49
C THR A 377 -10.92 13.30 -5.89
N MET A 378 -12.21 13.45 -6.10
CA MET A 378 -12.78 13.85 -7.37
C MET A 378 -13.66 15.08 -7.19
N SER A 379 -13.74 15.91 -8.22
CA SER A 379 -14.70 17.00 -8.34
C SER A 379 -15.57 16.82 -9.58
N GLY A 380 -16.76 17.40 -9.55
CA GLY A 380 -17.68 17.35 -10.68
C GLY A 380 -18.80 18.36 -10.52
N ASN A 381 -19.57 18.57 -11.59
CA ASN A 381 -20.63 19.57 -11.59
C ASN A 381 -22.01 18.94 -11.80
N SER A 382 -23.01 19.48 -11.13
CA SER A 382 -24.41 19.19 -11.45
C SER A 382 -25.12 20.47 -11.84
N TYR A 383 -26.20 20.36 -12.61
CA TYR A 383 -26.92 21.48 -13.17
C TYR A 383 -28.41 21.35 -12.89
N ASP A 384 -29.10 22.49 -12.68
CA ASP A 384 -30.55 22.52 -12.61
C ASP A 384 -31.17 22.53 -14.02
N TYR A 385 -32.15 21.67 -14.25
CA TYR A 385 -32.94 21.66 -15.47
C TYR A 385 -33.96 22.81 -15.44
N TRP A 386 -33.84 23.78 -16.36
CA TRP A 386 -34.75 24.92 -16.47
C TRP A 386 -35.80 24.77 -17.54
N GLY A 387 -35.66 23.86 -18.46
CA GLY A 387 -36.59 23.65 -19.56
C GLY A 387 -35.92 23.35 -20.90
N ARG A 388 -36.63 23.58 -21.96
CA ARG A 388 -36.08 23.50 -23.31
C ARG A 388 -36.32 24.81 -24.06
N ASP A 389 -35.36 25.21 -24.86
CA ASP A 389 -35.50 26.30 -25.78
C ASP A 389 -36.64 25.99 -26.79
N ASP A 390 -37.55 26.97 -26.97
CA ASP A 390 -38.72 26.76 -27.82
C ASP A 390 -38.36 26.60 -29.32
N ASP A 391 -37.26 27.20 -29.74
CA ASP A 391 -36.87 27.24 -31.17
C ASP A 391 -35.90 26.08 -31.49
N THR A 392 -34.86 25.84 -30.68
CA THR A 392 -33.84 24.81 -30.95
C THR A 392 -34.17 23.45 -30.33
N LYS A 393 -35.06 23.41 -29.33
CA LYS A 393 -35.38 22.23 -28.50
C LYS A 393 -34.23 21.76 -27.63
N ASP A 394 -33.16 22.53 -27.51
CA ASP A 394 -32.04 22.23 -26.67
C ASP A 394 -32.44 22.34 -25.17
N VAL A 395 -31.79 21.55 -24.33
CA VAL A 395 -31.99 21.59 -22.88
C VAL A 395 -31.34 22.86 -22.36
N ILE A 396 -32.09 23.64 -21.59
CA ILE A 396 -31.59 24.81 -20.88
C ILE A 396 -31.23 24.37 -19.47
N LEU A 397 -29.94 24.41 -19.15
CA LEU A 397 -29.40 24.17 -17.81
C LEU A 397 -29.02 25.51 -17.19
N SER A 398 -29.18 25.63 -15.91
CA SER A 398 -28.76 26.81 -15.13
C SER A 398 -28.21 26.40 -13.78
N ASN A 399 -27.41 27.28 -13.19
CA ASN A 399 -26.77 27.08 -11.88
C ASN A 399 -25.95 25.80 -11.82
N ALA A 400 -24.67 25.92 -12.07
CA ALA A 400 -23.72 24.84 -11.81
C ALA A 400 -23.48 24.69 -10.30
N PHE A 401 -23.49 23.46 -9.84
CA PHE A 401 -23.14 23.13 -8.46
C PHE A 401 -21.89 22.27 -8.50
N HIS A 402 -20.89 22.73 -7.80
CA HIS A 402 -19.61 22.02 -7.72
C HIS A 402 -19.60 21.04 -6.53
N HIS A 403 -19.26 19.80 -6.80
CA HIS A 403 -19.21 18.71 -5.84
C HIS A 403 -17.77 18.22 -5.68
N THR A 404 -17.35 17.97 -4.45
CA THR A 404 -16.09 17.31 -4.15
C THR A 404 -16.36 16.06 -3.34
N VAL A 405 -15.91 14.91 -3.85
CA VAL A 405 -16.06 13.61 -3.21
C VAL A 405 -14.69 12.99 -2.91
N VAL A 406 -14.61 12.30 -1.80
CA VAL A 406 -13.41 11.54 -1.40
C VAL A 406 -13.81 10.09 -1.14
N GLY A 407 -13.08 9.17 -1.69
CA GLY A 407 -13.39 7.77 -1.53
C GLY A 407 -12.18 6.86 -1.61
N ILE A 408 -12.44 5.57 -1.43
CA ILE A 408 -11.46 4.50 -1.60
C ILE A 408 -11.94 3.59 -2.72
N ILE A 409 -11.05 3.37 -3.69
CA ILE A 409 -11.25 2.39 -4.75
C ILE A 409 -10.35 1.19 -4.51
N THR A 410 -10.84 0.03 -4.90
CA THR A 410 -10.07 -1.21 -4.95
C THR A 410 -9.94 -1.66 -6.41
N VAL A 411 -8.72 -1.82 -6.86
CA VAL A 411 -8.39 -2.24 -8.23
C VAL A 411 -7.78 -3.63 -8.18
N GLU A 412 -8.32 -4.57 -8.93
CA GLU A 412 -7.71 -5.88 -9.13
C GLU A 412 -6.81 -5.87 -10.36
N VAL A 413 -5.61 -6.38 -10.18
CA VAL A 413 -4.58 -6.48 -11.21
C VAL A 413 -4.14 -7.93 -11.33
N SER A 414 -3.99 -8.43 -12.54
CA SER A 414 -3.36 -9.72 -12.78
C SER A 414 -2.08 -9.58 -13.58
N ARG A 415 -1.12 -10.43 -13.27
CA ARG A 415 0.18 -10.52 -13.93
C ARG A 415 0.50 -11.97 -14.25
N THR A 416 0.89 -12.25 -15.50
CA THR A 416 1.50 -13.54 -15.84
C THR A 416 3.01 -13.43 -15.68
N VAL A 417 3.59 -14.27 -14.84
CA VAL A 417 5.04 -14.34 -14.64
C VAL A 417 5.64 -15.32 -15.63
N ASP A 418 6.52 -14.83 -16.50
CA ASP A 418 7.33 -15.68 -17.36
C ASP A 418 8.62 -16.03 -16.63
N LEU A 419 8.83 -17.32 -16.40
CA LEU A 419 10.01 -17.83 -15.70
C LEU A 419 11.33 -17.59 -16.45
N LEU A 420 11.26 -17.19 -17.70
CA LEU A 420 12.42 -16.90 -18.57
C LEU A 420 12.68 -15.39 -18.72
N MET A 421 11.76 -14.55 -18.26
CA MET A 421 11.88 -13.08 -18.34
C MET A 421 12.40 -12.48 -17.03
N ASP A 422 12.90 -11.25 -17.15
CA ASP A 422 13.31 -10.45 -16.01
C ASP A 422 12.07 -10.08 -15.17
N PHE A 423 12.08 -10.41 -13.87
CA PHE A 423 10.95 -10.18 -12.97
C PHE A 423 10.61 -8.71 -12.75
N ASN A 424 11.40 -7.80 -13.29
CA ASN A 424 11.19 -6.35 -13.25
C ASN A 424 10.30 -5.82 -14.39
N ASP A 425 9.61 -6.70 -15.12
CA ASP A 425 8.71 -6.25 -16.17
C ASP A 425 7.48 -5.60 -15.55
N ASN A 426 7.26 -4.32 -15.89
CA ASN A 426 6.17 -3.49 -15.37
C ASN A 426 4.83 -3.78 -16.06
N GLU A 427 4.70 -4.92 -16.75
CA GLU A 427 3.49 -5.29 -17.45
C GLU A 427 2.48 -5.97 -16.50
N TYR A 428 1.22 -5.72 -16.77
CA TYR A 428 0.10 -6.43 -16.18
C TYR A 428 -0.87 -6.89 -17.27
N ASP A 429 -1.55 -8.02 -17.05
CA ASP A 429 -2.46 -8.61 -18.04
C ASP A 429 -3.82 -7.94 -18.00
N THR A 430 -4.37 -7.76 -16.79
CA THR A 430 -5.68 -7.15 -16.56
C THR A 430 -5.62 -6.16 -15.42
N CYS A 431 -6.49 -5.13 -15.53
CA CYS A 431 -6.62 -4.09 -14.53
C CYS A 431 -8.08 -3.64 -14.48
N GLU A 432 -8.77 -3.86 -13.36
CA GLU A 432 -10.20 -3.58 -13.21
C GLU A 432 -10.52 -3.04 -11.82
N ILE A 433 -11.43 -2.03 -11.76
CA ILE A 433 -11.99 -1.57 -10.50
C ILE A 433 -13.04 -2.60 -10.07
N VAL A 434 -12.92 -3.10 -8.85
CA VAL A 434 -13.87 -4.09 -8.28
C VAL A 434 -14.74 -3.50 -7.19
N GLU A 435 -14.30 -2.42 -6.56
CA GLU A 435 -15.05 -1.74 -5.51
C GLU A 435 -14.65 -0.27 -5.45
N GLY A 436 -15.62 0.61 -5.21
CA GLY A 436 -15.38 2.03 -4.93
C GLY A 436 -16.50 2.56 -4.04
N VAL A 437 -16.13 3.30 -3.00
CA VAL A 437 -17.07 3.96 -2.08
C VAL A 437 -16.59 5.38 -1.88
N PHE A 438 -17.43 6.34 -2.27
CA PHE A 438 -17.16 7.76 -2.18
C PHE A 438 -18.16 8.46 -1.26
N GLU A 439 -17.68 9.45 -0.53
CA GLU A 439 -18.48 10.35 0.30
C GLU A 439 -18.29 11.79 -0.19
N GLU A 440 -19.39 12.54 -0.25
CA GLU A 440 -19.32 13.97 -0.56
C GLU A 440 -18.71 14.73 0.62
N LYS A 441 -17.70 15.56 0.32
CA LYS A 441 -17.00 16.37 1.33
C LYS A 441 -17.34 17.85 1.22
N ALA A 442 -17.62 18.33 0.02
CA ALA A 442 -17.96 19.71 -0.21
C ALA A 442 -18.98 19.84 -1.35
N TYR A 443 -19.80 20.87 -1.27
CA TYR A 443 -20.82 21.23 -2.24
C TYR A 443 -20.95 22.77 -2.27
N SER A 444 -20.82 23.36 -3.44
CA SER A 444 -20.95 24.81 -3.61
C SER A 444 -21.67 25.15 -4.93
N GLU A 445 -22.35 26.30 -4.97
CA GLU A 445 -23.00 26.84 -6.19
C GLU A 445 -21.99 27.65 -7.01
N GLU A 446 -21.90 27.40 -8.32
CA GLU A 446 -21.00 28.14 -9.21
C GLU A 446 -21.51 29.59 -9.36
N GLY A 447 -20.67 30.56 -9.06
CA GLY A 447 -21.02 32.01 -9.07
C GLY A 447 -20.72 32.73 -7.77
N GLU A 448 -20.34 31.99 -6.72
CA GLU A 448 -19.87 32.57 -5.45
C GLU A 448 -18.38 32.93 -5.43
N GLU A 449 -17.62 32.60 -6.51
CA GLU A 449 -16.16 32.89 -6.59
C GLU A 449 -15.79 34.39 -6.60
N ASP A 450 -16.74 35.30 -6.84
CA ASP A 450 -16.48 36.73 -6.87
C ASP A 450 -16.68 37.44 -5.51
N PHE A 451 -17.00 36.69 -4.44
CA PHE A 451 -17.10 37.25 -3.09
C PHE A 451 -15.91 36.85 -2.24
N ASP A 452 -14.91 37.72 -2.21
CA ASP A 452 -13.74 37.65 -1.34
C ASP A 452 -14.02 37.04 0.05
N GLY A 453 -13.57 35.84 0.25
CA GLY A 453 -13.01 35.34 1.53
C GLY A 453 -13.97 35.18 2.73
N TRP A 454 -15.30 35.37 2.60
CA TRP A 454 -16.20 35.36 3.75
C TRP A 454 -17.00 34.08 3.97
N TYR A 455 -17.16 33.23 2.96
CA TYR A 455 -17.97 31.99 3.03
C TYR A 455 -17.22 30.75 3.52
N GLY A 456 -15.95 30.85 3.81
CA GLY A 456 -15.09 29.68 4.17
C GLY A 456 -15.37 29.01 5.51
N GLN A 457 -16.36 29.43 6.31
CA GLN A 457 -16.63 28.83 7.62
C GLN A 457 -18.08 28.46 7.93
N GLY A 458 -19.02 28.67 7.03
CA GLY A 458 -20.43 28.26 7.24
C GLY A 458 -21.10 28.81 8.49
N VAL A 459 -20.61 29.93 9.06
CA VAL A 459 -21.18 30.56 10.27
C VAL A 459 -21.44 32.04 10.06
N CYS A 460 -22.57 32.54 10.57
CA CYS A 460 -22.90 33.94 10.55
C CYS A 460 -21.86 34.79 11.31
N PRO A 461 -21.20 35.75 10.65
CA PRO A 461 -20.12 36.53 11.26
C PRO A 461 -20.59 37.40 12.43
N ARG A 462 -21.91 37.69 12.53
CA ARG A 462 -22.46 38.50 13.60
C ARG A 462 -22.83 37.74 14.85
N CYS A 463 -23.30 36.48 14.74
CA CYS A 463 -23.76 35.71 15.89
C CYS A 463 -23.18 34.30 15.99
N GLY A 464 -22.27 33.86 15.09
CA GLY A 464 -21.61 32.57 15.10
C GLY A 464 -22.53 31.36 14.80
N ARG A 465 -23.78 31.61 14.36
CA ARG A 465 -24.70 30.51 14.02
C ARG A 465 -24.32 29.89 12.68
N PRO A 466 -24.37 28.58 12.53
CA PRO A 466 -24.19 27.94 11.23
C PRO A 466 -25.16 28.51 10.20
N LEU A 467 -24.68 28.87 9.01
CA LEU A 467 -25.47 29.29 7.88
C LEU A 467 -25.98 28.03 7.17
N THR A 468 -27.30 27.99 6.90
CA THR A 468 -27.92 26.89 6.18
C THR A 468 -28.47 27.40 4.86
N PHE A 469 -28.35 26.62 3.81
CA PHE A 469 -28.61 26.98 2.42
C PHE A 469 -30.02 27.58 2.16
N ASP A 470 -31.02 27.14 2.92
CA ASP A 470 -32.40 27.61 2.70
C ASP A 470 -32.76 28.97 3.28
N THR A 471 -31.86 29.57 4.04
CA THR A 471 -32.27 30.67 4.88
C THR A 471 -31.35 31.88 4.90
N ASP A 472 -30.13 31.76 4.42
CA ASP A 472 -29.09 32.73 4.78
C ASP A 472 -28.33 33.33 3.60
N ALA A 473 -28.75 33.03 2.36
CA ALA A 473 -27.95 33.24 1.16
C ALA A 473 -27.89 34.66 0.60
N LEU A 474 -28.66 35.61 1.14
CA LEU A 474 -28.75 36.88 0.45
C LEU A 474 -27.71 37.95 0.84
N ASN A 475 -27.09 37.86 2.03
CA ASN A 475 -26.11 38.87 2.47
C ASN A 475 -25.01 38.33 3.41
N GLY A 476 -24.76 37.03 3.48
CA GLY A 476 -23.73 36.43 4.36
C GLY A 476 -24.07 36.50 5.85
N PHE A 477 -25.29 36.78 6.21
CA PHE A 477 -25.79 36.84 7.59
C PHE A 477 -26.97 35.87 7.74
N CYS A 478 -27.14 35.26 8.90
CA CYS A 478 -28.32 34.45 9.18
C CYS A 478 -29.58 35.35 9.15
N ILE A 479 -30.75 34.76 8.84
CA ILE A 479 -32.05 35.48 8.71
C ILE A 479 -32.33 36.40 9.88
N LYS A 480 -31.94 36.04 11.09
CA LYS A 480 -32.14 36.88 12.27
C LYS A 480 -31.27 38.12 12.23
N CYS A 481 -30.01 37.99 11.83
CA CYS A 481 -29.08 39.12 11.79
C CYS A 481 -29.25 40.00 10.54
N SER A 482 -29.76 39.44 9.43
CA SER A 482 -30.10 40.22 8.23
C SER A 482 -31.34 41.13 8.45
N LYS A 483 -32.37 40.62 9.14
CA LYS A 483 -33.58 41.42 9.46
C LYS A 483 -33.34 42.56 10.46
N GLU A 484 -32.34 42.44 11.31
CA GLU A 484 -31.95 43.51 12.25
C GLU A 484 -31.09 44.61 11.59
N SER A 485 -30.69 44.44 10.31
CA SER A 485 -29.96 45.48 9.55
C SER A 485 -30.87 46.36 8.70
N ASP A 486 -32.14 45.99 8.50
CA ASP A 486 -33.12 46.79 7.73
C ASP A 486 -33.88 47.79 8.60
N ASP A 487 -33.62 47.82 9.91
CA ASP A 487 -34.25 48.71 10.88
C ASP A 487 -33.30 49.83 11.39
N ILE A 488 -32.23 50.19 10.65
CA ILE A 488 -31.36 51.34 10.98
C ILE A 488 -31.29 52.34 9.83
#